data_098f085968004725a00ec257dd53ce51
#
_entry.id   098f085968004725a00ec257dd53ce51
#
_cell.length_a   1.000
_cell.length_b   1.000
_cell.length_c   1.000
_cell.angle_alpha   90.00
_cell.angle_beta   90.00
_cell.angle_gamma   90.00
#
_symmetry.space_group_name_H-M   'P 1'
#
loop_
_entity.id
_entity.type
_entity.pdbx_description
1 polymer ?
#
loop_
_entity_poly.entity_id
_entity_poly.type
_entity_poly.pdbx_seq_one_letter_code
_entity_poly.pdbx_strand_id
1 'polypeptide(L)'
;MKSVAQTVIAAESFYTIAAKTGSVIQAVETKEGGDIRLGKYEHKPEQEWAFVREGDGVYRIRNRANGKLIDLMMTGTANGTWLHLWEDVGGTSQMWTVEPTPAGTVRLRSHWAGGKCIDTVGMGTAEGAILQIWQETPGDDQLWTIAEVKDRAKRAAKTEEPKAGAVKAEPAKAAEPAAAPVAAVEEKPAEKAAEK
;
A
#
# COMPACT_ATOMS: atom_id res chain seq x y z
N MET A 1 -5.71 -27.51 20.36
CA MET A 1 -6.32 -26.55 19.42
C MET A 1 -5.62 -26.72 18.08
N LYS A 2 -6.36 -26.82 16.97
CA LYS A 2 -5.74 -26.83 15.63
C LYS A 2 -5.29 -25.39 15.32
N SER A 3 -3.99 -25.18 15.07
CA SER A 3 -3.53 -23.87 14.61
C SER A 3 -4.03 -23.65 13.18
N VAL A 4 -4.54 -22.46 12.90
CA VAL A 4 -4.91 -22.04 11.53
C VAL A 4 -3.63 -21.64 10.82
N ALA A 5 -3.49 -22.07 9.55
CA ALA A 5 -2.34 -21.68 8.75
C ALA A 5 -2.32 -20.16 8.56
N GLN A 6 -1.18 -19.55 8.83
CA GLN A 6 -0.95 -18.13 8.63
C GLN A 6 -0.66 -17.84 7.16
N THR A 7 -1.10 -16.68 6.67
CA THR A 7 -0.71 -16.21 5.35
C THR A 7 0.80 -15.95 5.32
N VAL A 8 1.49 -16.61 4.39
CA VAL A 8 2.90 -16.33 4.14
C VAL A 8 2.99 -15.05 3.34
N ILE A 9 3.69 -14.05 3.87
CA ILE A 9 3.90 -12.77 3.20
C ILE A 9 5.09 -12.93 2.23
N ALA A 10 4.80 -12.97 0.93
CA ALA A 10 5.79 -13.04 -0.12
C ALA A 10 6.17 -11.64 -0.62
N ALA A 11 7.44 -11.45 -0.96
CA ALA A 11 7.88 -10.27 -1.69
C ALA A 11 7.15 -10.20 -3.04
N GLU A 12 6.92 -8.98 -3.53
CA GLU A 12 6.27 -8.71 -4.83
C GLU A 12 4.79 -9.13 -4.95
N SER A 13 4.16 -9.55 -3.85
CA SER A 13 2.73 -9.79 -3.80
C SER A 13 2.00 -8.63 -3.14
N PHE A 14 0.72 -8.46 -3.52
CA PHE A 14 -0.18 -7.51 -2.87
C PHE A 14 -1.20 -8.24 -2.01
N TYR A 15 -1.63 -7.58 -0.96
CA TYR A 15 -2.50 -8.14 0.07
C TYR A 15 -3.61 -7.16 0.42
N THR A 16 -4.76 -7.69 0.79
CA THR A 16 -5.75 -6.95 1.57
C THR A 16 -5.47 -7.14 3.05
N ILE A 17 -5.76 -6.12 3.84
CA ILE A 17 -5.70 -6.15 5.31
C ILE A 17 -7.12 -5.91 5.80
N ALA A 18 -7.80 -6.96 6.21
CA ALA A 18 -9.22 -6.94 6.53
C ALA A 18 -9.49 -7.04 8.03
N ALA A 19 -10.44 -6.25 8.51
CA ALA A 19 -11.06 -6.40 9.82
C ALA A 19 -11.98 -7.64 9.85
N LYS A 20 -12.44 -8.06 11.02
CA LYS A 20 -13.36 -9.19 11.22
C LYS A 20 -14.66 -9.07 10.42
N THR A 21 -15.13 -7.85 10.16
CA THR A 21 -16.33 -7.57 9.33
C THR A 21 -16.12 -7.80 7.85
N GLY A 22 -14.87 -7.96 7.41
CA GLY A 22 -14.49 -8.03 6.00
C GLY A 22 -14.17 -6.68 5.37
N SER A 23 -14.38 -5.56 6.08
CA SER A 23 -13.91 -4.25 5.63
C SER A 23 -12.38 -4.22 5.60
N VAL A 24 -11.79 -3.64 4.56
CA VAL A 24 -10.34 -3.61 4.34
C VAL A 24 -9.76 -2.23 4.59
N ILE A 25 -8.51 -2.18 5.01
CA ILE A 25 -7.74 -0.93 5.09
C ILE A 25 -7.57 -0.37 3.68
N GLN A 26 -7.96 0.89 3.49
CA GLN A 26 -7.85 1.59 2.22
C GLN A 26 -7.28 3.00 2.38
N ALA A 27 -6.57 3.45 1.34
CA ALA A 27 -6.24 4.85 1.15
C ALA A 27 -7.47 5.58 0.60
N VAL A 28 -7.99 6.56 1.32
CA VAL A 28 -9.13 7.38 0.86
C VAL A 28 -8.63 8.45 -0.12
N GLU A 29 -7.46 9.02 0.18
CA GLU A 29 -6.78 10.00 -0.67
C GLU A 29 -5.36 9.51 -0.96
N THR A 30 -4.92 9.68 -2.19
CA THR A 30 -3.59 9.21 -2.63
C THR A 30 -2.50 10.25 -2.44
N LYS A 31 -2.84 11.46 -1.97
CA LYS A 31 -1.88 12.51 -1.64
C LYS A 31 -1.13 12.22 -0.35
N GLU A 32 -0.10 12.98 -0.09
CA GLU A 32 0.64 12.97 1.18
C GLU A 32 -0.24 13.46 2.33
N GLY A 33 -0.13 12.81 3.49
CA GLY A 33 -1.04 13.06 4.61
C GLY A 33 -2.46 12.56 4.37
N GLY A 34 -2.70 11.80 3.29
CA GLY A 34 -4.02 11.28 2.97
C GLY A 34 -4.56 10.30 4.01
N ASP A 35 -5.86 10.32 4.20
CA ASP A 35 -6.57 9.48 5.16
C ASP A 35 -6.48 7.99 4.82
N ILE A 36 -6.36 7.18 5.87
CA ILE A 36 -6.49 5.73 5.82
C ILE A 36 -7.72 5.34 6.64
N ARG A 37 -8.63 4.59 6.02
CA ARG A 37 -9.90 4.16 6.65
C ARG A 37 -10.23 2.72 6.29
N LEU A 38 -11.21 2.16 6.95
CA LEU A 38 -11.84 0.93 6.51
C LEU A 38 -12.84 1.18 5.37
N GLY A 39 -12.90 0.27 4.40
CA GLY A 39 -13.87 0.30 3.32
C GLY A 39 -14.22 -1.08 2.81
N LYS A 40 -15.33 -1.19 2.08
CA LYS A 40 -15.68 -2.41 1.36
C LYS A 40 -14.64 -2.70 0.29
N TYR A 41 -14.19 -3.95 0.20
CA TYR A 41 -13.23 -4.34 -0.83
C TYR A 41 -13.87 -4.34 -2.23
N GLU A 42 -13.36 -3.49 -3.10
CA GLU A 42 -13.83 -3.29 -4.47
C GLU A 42 -12.77 -3.64 -5.53
N HIS A 43 -11.71 -4.33 -5.13
CA HIS A 43 -10.58 -4.69 -5.99
C HIS A 43 -9.86 -3.47 -6.60
N LYS A 44 -9.76 -2.39 -5.84
CA LYS A 44 -9.05 -1.16 -6.22
C LYS A 44 -7.63 -1.19 -5.66
N PRO A 45 -6.64 -0.64 -6.39
CA PRO A 45 -5.25 -0.61 -5.92
C PRO A 45 -5.06 0.20 -4.63
N GLU A 46 -5.95 1.15 -4.31
CA GLU A 46 -5.96 1.90 -3.04
C GLU A 46 -6.25 1.00 -1.82
N GLN A 47 -6.80 -0.19 -2.03
CA GLN A 47 -7.15 -1.17 -1.01
C GLN A 47 -6.15 -2.32 -0.89
N GLU A 48 -5.05 -2.24 -1.63
CA GLU A 48 -4.09 -3.31 -1.78
C GLU A 48 -2.69 -2.84 -1.35
N TRP A 49 -1.98 -3.68 -0.62
CA TRP A 49 -0.77 -3.31 0.09
C TRP A 49 0.33 -4.32 -0.13
N ALA A 50 1.55 -3.85 -0.39
CA ALA A 50 2.76 -4.67 -0.38
C ALA A 50 3.44 -4.57 0.98
N PHE A 51 3.96 -5.68 1.45
CA PHE A 51 4.76 -5.74 2.68
C PHE A 51 6.23 -5.80 2.31
N VAL A 52 6.93 -4.68 2.44
CA VAL A 52 8.36 -4.56 2.19
C VAL A 52 9.10 -4.93 3.46
N ARG A 53 9.86 -6.03 3.43
CA ARG A 53 10.55 -6.56 4.61
C ARG A 53 11.75 -5.70 4.99
N GLU A 54 11.82 -5.30 6.26
CA GLU A 54 12.94 -4.55 6.85
C GLU A 54 13.77 -5.41 7.81
N GLY A 55 13.16 -6.47 8.36
CA GLY A 55 13.81 -7.38 9.31
C GLY A 55 12.91 -8.55 9.66
N ASP A 56 13.23 -9.30 10.70
CA ASP A 56 12.45 -10.46 11.12
C ASP A 56 11.09 -10.03 11.67
N GLY A 57 10.04 -10.28 10.86
CA GLY A 57 8.66 -9.90 11.19
C GLY A 57 8.37 -8.40 11.10
N VAL A 58 9.32 -7.58 10.65
CA VAL A 58 9.17 -6.12 10.51
C VAL A 58 9.03 -5.74 9.06
N TYR A 59 8.03 -4.93 8.75
CA TYR A 59 7.67 -4.52 7.39
C TYR A 59 7.33 -3.03 7.31
N ARG A 60 7.56 -2.45 6.13
CA ARG A 60 6.87 -1.25 5.66
C ARG A 60 5.67 -1.66 4.84
N ILE A 61 4.51 -1.08 5.10
CA ILE A 61 3.27 -1.42 4.41
C ILE A 61 2.99 -0.35 3.35
N ARG A 62 3.19 -0.73 2.09
CA ARG A 62 3.19 0.17 0.93
C ARG A 62 1.90 0.04 0.13
N ASN A 63 1.22 1.15 -0.13
CA ASN A 63 0.00 1.17 -0.93
C ASN A 63 0.30 0.92 -2.42
N ARG A 64 -0.50 0.07 -3.06
CA ARG A 64 -0.34 -0.30 -4.47
C ARG A 64 -0.61 0.86 -5.43
N ALA A 65 -1.55 1.76 -5.11
CA ALA A 65 -1.96 2.84 -6.00
C ALA A 65 -0.89 3.93 -6.16
N ASN A 66 -0.17 4.25 -5.08
CA ASN A 66 0.69 5.43 -5.05
C ASN A 66 2.09 5.19 -4.48
N GLY A 67 2.37 3.98 -3.98
CA GLY A 67 3.67 3.62 -3.40
C GLY A 67 3.95 4.23 -2.02
N LYS A 68 3.02 4.99 -1.45
CA LYS A 68 3.17 5.58 -0.11
C LYS A 68 2.98 4.54 0.99
N LEU A 69 3.49 4.85 2.17
CA LEU A 69 3.51 3.96 3.33
C LEU A 69 2.41 4.34 4.34
N ILE A 70 1.96 3.34 5.09
CA ILE A 70 1.23 3.58 6.33
C ILE A 70 2.21 4.15 7.35
N ASP A 71 1.94 5.37 7.82
CA ASP A 71 2.77 6.11 8.75
C ASP A 71 1.94 6.62 9.95
N LEU A 72 2.63 6.94 11.04
CA LEU A 72 2.04 7.58 12.20
C LEU A 72 2.04 9.10 12.03
N MET A 73 0.86 9.68 12.07
CA MET A 73 0.69 11.13 11.96
C MET A 73 1.58 11.86 12.96
N MET A 74 2.41 12.79 12.45
CA MET A 74 3.38 13.56 13.22
C MET A 74 4.33 12.70 14.09
N THR A 75 4.63 11.47 13.67
CA THR A 75 5.43 10.51 14.44
C THR A 75 4.94 10.28 15.87
N GLY A 76 3.64 10.46 16.09
CA GLY A 76 3.01 10.35 17.40
C GLY A 76 3.12 8.94 17.98
N THR A 77 3.23 8.85 19.32
CA THR A 77 3.34 7.58 20.05
C THR A 77 2.23 7.37 21.06
N ALA A 78 1.33 8.34 21.23
CA ALA A 78 0.21 8.26 22.16
C ALA A 78 -0.88 7.34 21.63
N ASN A 79 -1.71 6.77 22.52
CA ASN A 79 -2.96 6.16 22.14
C ASN A 79 -3.84 7.19 21.41
N GLY A 80 -4.46 6.79 20.32
CA GLY A 80 -5.26 7.68 19.49
C GLY A 80 -4.47 8.45 18.42
N THR A 81 -3.16 8.19 18.25
CA THR A 81 -2.42 8.73 17.10
C THR A 81 -2.97 8.09 15.84
N TRP A 82 -3.42 8.92 14.89
CA TRP A 82 -3.99 8.47 13.63
C TRP A 82 -2.93 7.97 12.67
N LEU A 83 -3.35 7.10 11.76
CA LEU A 83 -2.55 6.65 10.63
C LEU A 83 -2.85 7.53 9.41
N HIS A 84 -1.81 7.78 8.62
CA HIS A 84 -1.93 8.47 7.35
C HIS A 84 -1.00 7.86 6.31
N LEU A 85 -1.13 8.32 5.06
CA LEU A 85 -0.20 7.98 4.00
C LEU A 85 0.96 8.96 3.98
N TRP A 86 2.19 8.46 3.90
CA TRP A 86 3.37 9.28 3.74
C TRP A 86 4.39 8.64 2.80
N GLU A 87 5.24 9.46 2.16
CA GLU A 87 6.34 8.94 1.36
C GLU A 87 7.33 8.15 2.23
N ASP A 88 8.15 7.32 1.59
CA ASP A 88 9.18 6.55 2.30
C ASP A 88 10.34 7.47 2.68
N VAL A 89 10.39 7.87 3.93
CA VAL A 89 11.47 8.70 4.51
C VAL A 89 12.47 7.88 5.32
N GLY A 90 12.39 6.55 5.28
CA GLY A 90 13.25 5.66 6.05
C GLY A 90 12.97 5.68 7.56
N GLY A 91 11.91 6.36 8.01
CA GLY A 91 11.57 6.52 9.43
C GLY A 91 11.05 5.24 10.09
N THR A 92 11.26 5.12 11.40
CA THR A 92 10.76 3.98 12.19
C THR A 92 9.26 4.07 12.46
N SER A 93 8.64 5.26 12.35
CA SER A 93 7.18 5.45 12.42
C SER A 93 6.41 4.73 11.31
N GLN A 94 7.11 4.32 10.26
CA GLN A 94 6.62 3.56 9.10
C GLN A 94 6.87 2.06 9.20
N MET A 95 7.43 1.58 10.31
CA MET A 95 7.77 0.18 10.52
C MET A 95 6.75 -0.52 11.40
N TRP A 96 6.28 -1.68 10.93
CA TRP A 96 5.22 -2.46 11.55
C TRP A 96 5.67 -3.90 11.75
N THR A 97 5.54 -4.40 12.97
CA THR A 97 5.76 -5.80 13.26
C THR A 97 4.46 -6.56 13.01
N VAL A 98 4.52 -7.60 12.19
CA VAL A 98 3.40 -8.51 11.94
C VAL A 98 3.46 -9.64 12.96
N GLU A 99 2.59 -9.60 13.96
CA GLU A 99 2.53 -10.61 15.03
C GLU A 99 1.36 -11.58 14.78
N PRO A 100 1.65 -12.85 14.47
CA PRO A 100 0.62 -13.85 14.26
C PRO A 100 -0.13 -14.19 15.54
N THR A 101 -1.44 -14.47 15.40
CA THR A 101 -2.25 -15.01 16.49
C THR A 101 -2.60 -16.50 16.25
N PRO A 102 -2.91 -17.27 17.29
CA PRO A 102 -3.34 -18.67 17.13
C PRO A 102 -4.62 -18.85 16.30
N ALA A 103 -5.42 -17.80 16.16
CA ALA A 103 -6.66 -17.81 15.39
C ALA A 103 -6.46 -17.61 13.87
N GLY A 104 -5.21 -17.37 13.43
CA GLY A 104 -4.90 -17.12 12.01
C GLY A 104 -5.00 -15.65 11.59
N THR A 105 -5.32 -14.76 12.50
CA THR A 105 -5.21 -13.30 12.31
C THR A 105 -3.83 -12.81 12.70
N VAL A 106 -3.58 -11.54 12.50
CA VAL A 106 -2.35 -10.86 12.94
C VAL A 106 -2.68 -9.60 13.71
N ARG A 107 -1.75 -9.17 14.59
CA ARG A 107 -1.65 -7.79 15.05
C ARG A 107 -0.56 -7.07 14.27
N LEU A 108 -0.83 -5.84 13.89
CA LEU A 108 0.14 -4.96 13.26
C LEU A 108 0.63 -3.98 14.33
N ARG A 109 1.85 -4.20 14.82
CA ARG A 109 2.42 -3.42 15.93
C ARG A 109 3.37 -2.36 15.43
N SER A 110 3.23 -1.15 15.93
CA SER A 110 4.19 -0.08 15.66
C SER A 110 5.56 -0.41 16.26
N HIS A 111 6.58 -0.39 15.43
CA HIS A 111 7.97 -0.54 15.89
C HIS A 111 8.47 0.72 16.64
N TRP A 112 7.88 1.87 16.34
CA TRP A 112 8.20 3.17 16.94
C TRP A 112 7.44 3.45 18.24
N ALA A 113 6.15 3.16 18.31
CA ALA A 113 5.27 3.56 19.41
C ALA A 113 5.14 2.49 20.51
N GLY A 114 6.23 1.82 20.87
CA GLY A 114 6.26 0.86 21.97
C GLY A 114 5.37 -0.37 21.76
N GLY A 115 5.21 -0.83 20.54
CA GLY A 115 4.43 -2.02 20.20
C GLY A 115 2.91 -1.82 20.23
N LYS A 116 2.41 -0.58 20.22
CA LYS A 116 0.97 -0.33 20.07
C LYS A 116 0.46 -0.88 18.75
N CYS A 117 -0.78 -1.36 18.77
CA CYS A 117 -1.40 -2.03 17.63
C CYS A 117 -2.13 -1.03 16.73
N ILE A 118 -2.17 -1.30 15.42
CA ILE A 118 -3.16 -0.67 14.54
C ILE A 118 -4.54 -1.07 15.03
N ASP A 119 -5.39 -0.08 15.21
CA ASP A 119 -6.67 -0.12 15.89
C ASP A 119 -7.67 0.77 15.14
N THR A 120 -8.95 0.62 15.42
CA THR A 120 -10.00 1.47 14.85
C THR A 120 -10.56 2.42 15.90
N VAL A 121 -10.75 3.67 15.52
CA VAL A 121 -11.34 4.67 16.42
C VAL A 121 -12.74 4.21 16.87
N GLY A 122 -12.96 4.18 18.19
CA GLY A 122 -14.24 3.81 18.78
C GLY A 122 -14.60 2.32 18.63
N MET A 123 -13.61 1.45 18.43
CA MET A 123 -13.80 0.01 18.24
C MET A 123 -14.71 -0.36 17.05
N GLY A 124 -14.94 0.58 16.13
CA GLY A 124 -15.77 0.38 14.94
C GLY A 124 -15.00 -0.33 13.84
N THR A 125 -15.51 -1.44 13.34
CA THR A 125 -14.91 -2.18 12.20
C THR A 125 -15.75 -2.08 10.92
N ALA A 126 -16.70 -1.14 10.89
CA ALA A 126 -17.51 -0.82 9.74
C ALA A 126 -16.78 0.06 8.72
N GLU A 127 -17.36 0.21 7.54
CA GLU A 127 -16.89 1.14 6.51
C GLU A 127 -16.78 2.57 7.04
N GLY A 128 -15.72 3.28 6.65
CA GLY A 128 -15.44 4.64 7.08
C GLY A 128 -14.71 4.77 8.42
N ALA A 129 -14.52 3.68 9.18
CA ALA A 129 -13.79 3.73 10.45
C ALA A 129 -12.36 4.24 10.23
N ILE A 130 -11.97 5.21 11.05
CA ILE A 130 -10.63 5.81 11.05
C ILE A 130 -9.67 4.88 11.77
N LEU A 131 -8.44 4.80 11.31
CA LEU A 131 -7.39 4.00 11.92
C LEU A 131 -6.48 4.84 12.81
N GLN A 132 -6.09 4.26 13.92
CA GLN A 132 -5.21 4.81 14.93
C GLN A 132 -4.26 3.75 15.46
N ILE A 133 -3.34 4.12 16.35
CA ILE A 133 -2.66 3.15 17.21
C ILE A 133 -3.24 3.21 18.63
N TRP A 134 -3.31 2.05 19.26
CA TRP A 134 -3.75 1.90 20.64
C TRP A 134 -2.95 0.82 21.34
N GLN A 135 -2.84 0.90 22.67
CA GLN A 135 -2.31 -0.20 23.47
C GLN A 135 -3.09 -1.49 23.17
N GLU A 136 -2.44 -2.64 23.32
CA GLU A 136 -3.10 -3.92 23.08
C GLU A 136 -4.34 -4.09 23.96
N THR A 137 -5.42 -4.52 23.32
CA THR A 137 -6.69 -4.88 23.96
C THR A 137 -7.08 -6.30 23.52
N PRO A 138 -7.96 -6.99 24.24
CA PRO A 138 -8.50 -8.28 23.80
C PRO A 138 -9.54 -8.13 22.68
N GLY A 139 -9.82 -6.92 22.19
CA GLY A 139 -10.84 -6.65 21.17
C GLY A 139 -10.47 -7.15 19.78
N ASP A 140 -11.50 -7.33 18.95
CA ASP A 140 -11.34 -7.75 17.55
C ASP A 140 -10.89 -6.60 16.62
N ASP A 141 -10.95 -5.37 17.08
CA ASP A 141 -10.62 -4.11 16.39
C ASP A 141 -9.10 -3.93 16.12
N GLN A 142 -8.29 -4.78 16.73
CA GLN A 142 -6.83 -4.87 16.52
C GLN A 142 -6.40 -6.17 15.81
N LEU A 143 -7.36 -6.98 15.36
CA LEU A 143 -7.10 -8.26 14.71
C LEU A 143 -7.39 -8.16 13.21
N TRP A 144 -6.37 -8.44 12.43
CA TRP A 144 -6.39 -8.28 10.98
C TRP A 144 -6.20 -9.61 10.27
N THR A 145 -6.93 -9.80 9.18
CA THR A 145 -6.73 -10.91 8.24
C THR A 145 -5.97 -10.37 7.04
N ILE A 146 -4.80 -10.95 6.76
CA ILE A 146 -4.01 -10.63 5.56
C ILE A 146 -4.31 -11.69 4.52
N ALA A 147 -4.80 -11.29 3.35
CA ALA A 147 -5.11 -12.18 2.24
C ALA A 147 -4.43 -11.71 0.94
N GLU A 148 -3.75 -12.65 0.26
CA GLU A 148 -3.08 -12.34 -1.00
C GLU A 148 -4.08 -12.00 -2.10
N VAL A 149 -3.83 -10.92 -2.82
CA VAL A 149 -4.59 -10.51 -4.00
C VAL A 149 -4.09 -11.31 -5.20
N LYS A 150 -4.97 -12.12 -5.77
CA LYS A 150 -4.67 -12.88 -7.00
C LYS A 150 -4.84 -11.95 -8.20
N ASP A 151 -3.73 -11.55 -8.81
CA ASP A 151 -3.76 -10.70 -10.00
C ASP A 151 -4.56 -11.34 -11.14
N ARG A 152 -5.59 -10.66 -11.60
CA ARG A 152 -6.41 -11.07 -12.74
C ARG A 152 -5.60 -11.19 -14.04
N ALA A 153 -4.54 -10.39 -14.19
CA ALA A 153 -3.65 -10.42 -15.36
C ALA A 153 -2.91 -11.76 -15.50
N LYS A 154 -2.44 -12.35 -14.39
CA LYS A 154 -1.82 -13.69 -14.40
C LYS A 154 -2.80 -14.81 -14.71
N ARG A 155 -4.09 -14.60 -14.46
CA ARG A 155 -5.15 -15.58 -14.73
C ARG A 155 -5.57 -15.56 -16.21
N ALA A 156 -5.58 -14.40 -16.85
CA ALA A 156 -5.86 -14.27 -18.29
C ALA A 156 -4.72 -14.88 -19.13
N ALA A 157 -3.46 -14.65 -18.76
CA ALA A 157 -2.28 -15.20 -19.46
C ALA A 157 -2.17 -16.75 -19.35
N LYS A 158 -2.80 -17.37 -18.35
CA LYS A 158 -2.78 -18.85 -18.18
C LYS A 158 -3.92 -19.55 -18.95
N THR A 159 -4.87 -18.79 -19.52
CA THR A 159 -6.02 -19.33 -20.26
C THR A 159 -5.86 -19.23 -21.79
N GLU A 160 -4.82 -18.52 -22.27
CA GLU A 160 -4.48 -18.44 -23.68
C GLU A 160 -3.18 -19.20 -23.98
N GLU A 161 -3.24 -20.53 -23.99
CA GLU A 161 -2.31 -21.31 -24.82
C GLU A 161 -2.77 -21.18 -26.27
N PRO A 162 -1.95 -20.67 -27.19
CA PRO A 162 -2.35 -20.55 -28.58
C PRO A 162 -2.34 -21.94 -29.22
N LYS A 163 -3.51 -22.35 -29.67
CA LYS A 163 -3.65 -23.46 -30.61
C LYS A 163 -2.95 -23.05 -31.91
N ALA A 164 -1.86 -23.72 -32.21
CA ALA A 164 -1.07 -23.53 -33.41
C ALA A 164 -1.97 -23.70 -34.69
N GLY A 165 -1.91 -22.69 -35.54
CA GLY A 165 -2.45 -22.73 -36.87
C GLY A 165 -1.59 -21.83 -37.77
N ALA A 166 -0.71 -22.44 -38.53
CA ALA A 166 0.15 -21.81 -39.51
C ALA A 166 -0.64 -21.10 -40.61
N VAL A 167 -0.16 -19.89 -41.05
CA VAL A 167 -0.05 -19.54 -42.48
C VAL A 167 0.89 -18.30 -42.63
N LYS A 168 2.02 -18.53 -43.24
CA LYS A 168 2.73 -17.91 -44.38
C LYS A 168 2.96 -16.39 -44.40
N ALA A 169 4.27 -16.13 -44.55
CA ALA A 169 4.92 -14.85 -44.77
C ALA A 169 4.60 -14.23 -46.15
N GLU A 170 4.71 -12.92 -46.25
CA GLU A 170 5.59 -12.23 -47.26
C GLU A 170 5.73 -10.73 -46.97
N PRO A 171 6.87 -10.11 -47.37
CA PRO A 171 7.32 -8.84 -46.87
C PRO A 171 7.23 -7.68 -47.88
N ALA A 172 7.25 -6.47 -47.43
CA ALA A 172 7.84 -5.26 -48.03
C ALA A 172 7.18 -4.00 -47.37
N LYS A 173 7.81 -2.89 -47.10
CA LYS A 173 8.90 -2.15 -47.71
C LYS A 173 9.27 -1.00 -46.77
N ALA A 174 10.55 -0.75 -46.70
CA ALA A 174 11.14 0.39 -45.99
C ALA A 174 10.76 1.75 -46.57
N ALA A 175 10.68 2.76 -45.73
CA ALA A 175 11.01 4.13 -46.06
C ALA A 175 11.31 4.95 -44.79
N GLU A 176 12.54 5.33 -44.62
CA GLU A 176 13.16 6.38 -43.80
C GLU A 176 13.27 7.65 -44.64
N PRO A 177 13.81 8.75 -44.14
CA PRO A 177 13.45 9.60 -42.98
C PRO A 177 13.18 11.09 -43.41
N ALA A 178 12.77 11.94 -42.53
CA ALA A 178 12.99 13.37 -42.70
C ALA A 178 13.18 14.13 -41.36
N ALA A 179 14.25 14.86 -41.39
CA ALA A 179 14.91 15.56 -40.31
C ALA A 179 14.14 16.80 -39.77
N ALA A 180 14.66 17.24 -38.63
CA ALA A 180 14.37 18.43 -37.84
C ALA A 180 14.37 19.77 -38.61
N PRO A 181 13.95 20.90 -37.98
CA PRO A 181 14.99 21.73 -37.43
C PRO A 181 14.69 22.39 -36.06
N VAL A 182 15.79 22.65 -35.38
CA VAL A 182 15.99 23.52 -34.23
C VAL A 182 15.80 24.99 -34.55
N ALA A 183 15.26 25.76 -33.60
CA ALA A 183 15.59 27.19 -33.41
C ALA A 183 15.12 27.56 -32.00
N ALA A 184 15.96 27.90 -31.15
CA ALA A 184 16.81 29.04 -30.78
C ALA A 184 16.13 29.88 -29.71
N VAL A 185 16.68 29.79 -28.54
CA VAL A 185 17.16 30.77 -27.54
C VAL A 185 16.57 32.20 -27.67
N GLU A 186 15.98 32.65 -26.57
CA GLU A 186 16.19 34.05 -26.17
C GLU A 186 16.18 34.21 -24.64
N GLU A 187 17.27 34.72 -24.15
CA GLU A 187 17.64 35.03 -22.78
C GLU A 187 17.34 36.51 -22.47
N LYS A 188 17.00 36.76 -21.15
CA LYS A 188 17.31 37.97 -20.39
C LYS A 188 16.25 39.09 -20.33
N PRO A 189 16.37 40.01 -19.30
CA PRO A 189 17.17 39.95 -18.07
C PRO A 189 16.42 40.27 -16.76
N ALA A 190 17.17 40.13 -15.68
CA ALA A 190 16.89 40.61 -14.33
C ALA A 190 16.87 42.11 -14.20
N GLU A 191 16.02 42.67 -13.35
CA GLU A 191 16.23 43.99 -12.79
C GLU A 191 15.99 44.04 -11.28
N LYS A 192 16.96 44.64 -10.64
CA LYS A 192 17.16 44.92 -9.22
C LYS A 192 16.42 46.22 -8.85
N ALA A 193 16.05 46.31 -7.60
CA ALA A 193 16.17 47.48 -6.68
C ALA A 193 14.95 47.44 -5.74
N ALA A 194 15.11 47.35 -4.47
CA ALA A 194 15.68 48.17 -3.43
C ALA A 194 14.69 49.22 -2.88
N GLU A 195 14.58 49.17 -1.56
CA GLU A 195 14.29 50.25 -0.60
C GLU A 195 12.91 50.92 -0.55
N LYS A 196 12.17 50.69 0.48
CA LYS A 196 12.09 51.56 1.69
C LYS A 196 11.40 50.85 2.85
#